data_0138f342b3701a8bbc2baabdd86fc1fe
#
_entry.id   0138f342b3701a8bbc2baabdd86fc1fe
#
_cell.length_a   1.000
_cell.length_b   1.000
_cell.length_c   1.000
_cell.angle_alpha   90.00
_cell.angle_beta   90.00
_cell.angle_gamma   90.00
#
_symmetry.space_group_name_H-M   'P 1'
#
loop_
_entity.id
_entity.type
_entity.pdbx_description
1 polymer ?
#
loop_
_entity_poly.entity_id
_entity_poly.type
_entity_poly.pdbx_seq_one_letter_code
_entity_poly.pdbx_strand_id
1 'polypeptide(L)'
;MPDVHALLSASSSKRWINCPPSVRLEEGFPNESSVYAKEGTFAHSLCEFKVRKYLHERVIRPQSDEFYSEEIDLITDMYFEFVVGVIEEMKKNGSVPLVLVEERVNYSHIAPLGFGTADLVVIGKDESGRGILHVIDFKAGKGIYVDPDHNSQMMLYAIGALNAYGYIYPIEDVRMTIVQPRLDNISTFECSRQELEEWGESIKEVAKMAFEGKGDQNPGDWCRFCRAKPVCRACAEEAMSLAREEFLDLNTNEFPAESRDSSVAVTDQPAQIKEEAATPVFKQPGLIPLSDLAGILPTLNRIYSWIESVFAFVTSEAISHGVSVPGYKVVEGRSKRIFTDPRAVVDIAVQNGYTDLYKQQLITLTEFEKMMGKKRFNELLGEYVTKPPGKLTLVPEDDPRPPVDIMGNPEQDFTILPVPEET
;
A
#
# COMPACT_ATOMS: atom_id res chain seq x y z
N MET A 1 13.08 6.72 18.07
CA MET A 1 12.60 5.59 18.90
C MET A 1 12.06 4.57 17.93
N PRO A 2 12.17 3.24 18.15
CA PRO A 2 11.52 2.29 17.25
C PRO A 2 10.02 2.57 17.28
N ASP A 3 9.41 2.70 16.09
CA ASP A 3 7.98 2.92 15.90
C ASP A 3 7.22 1.70 16.42
N VAL A 4 6.80 1.77 17.68
CA VAL A 4 5.90 0.76 18.25
C VAL A 4 4.50 1.08 17.73
N HIS A 5 4.09 0.41 16.68
CA HIS A 5 2.71 0.48 16.23
C HIS A 5 1.81 -0.30 17.20
N ALA A 6 0.64 0.27 17.48
CA ALA A 6 -0.37 -0.46 18.23
C ALA A 6 -0.83 -1.69 17.43
N LEU A 7 -1.06 -2.80 18.11
CA LEU A 7 -1.61 -4.01 17.49
C LEU A 7 -2.94 -3.70 16.77
N LEU A 8 -3.83 -2.97 17.46
CA LEU A 8 -5.06 -2.42 16.89
C LEU A 8 -4.85 -0.96 16.49
N SER A 9 -3.99 -0.73 15.47
CA SER A 9 -3.71 0.64 15.01
C SER A 9 -4.92 1.28 14.34
N ALA A 10 -5.05 2.60 14.45
CA ALA A 10 -6.13 3.36 13.81
C ALA A 10 -6.06 3.23 12.28
N SER A 11 -4.88 3.29 11.69
CA SER A 11 -4.70 3.15 10.23
C SER A 11 -5.12 1.79 9.67
N SER A 12 -5.14 0.73 10.50
CA SER A 12 -5.62 -0.59 10.11
C SER A 12 -7.06 -0.89 10.57
N SER A 13 -7.74 0.09 11.17
CA SER A 13 -9.04 -0.11 11.82
C SER A 13 -10.12 -0.64 10.88
N LYS A 14 -10.22 -0.12 9.67
CA LYS A 14 -11.16 -0.63 8.67
C LYS A 14 -10.99 -2.14 8.46
N ARG A 15 -9.76 -2.65 8.52
CA ARG A 15 -9.48 -4.08 8.36
C ARG A 15 -9.86 -4.88 9.59
N TRP A 16 -9.36 -4.52 10.79
CA TRP A 16 -9.63 -5.31 11.98
C TRP A 16 -11.07 -5.22 12.47
N ILE A 17 -11.81 -4.16 12.14
CA ILE A 17 -13.27 -4.08 12.40
C ILE A 17 -14.01 -5.08 11.51
N ASN A 18 -13.65 -5.19 10.24
CA ASN A 18 -14.36 -6.04 9.29
C ASN A 18 -13.84 -7.49 9.23
N CYS A 19 -12.60 -7.72 9.58
CA CYS A 19 -11.95 -9.03 9.62
C CYS A 19 -11.09 -9.15 10.89
N PRO A 20 -11.70 -9.39 12.07
CA PRO A 20 -10.98 -9.42 13.35
C PRO A 20 -9.77 -10.34 13.37
N PRO A 21 -9.80 -11.58 12.83
CA PRO A 21 -8.63 -12.47 12.84
C PRO A 21 -7.42 -11.92 12.08
N SER A 22 -7.60 -10.95 11.17
CA SER A 22 -6.53 -10.39 10.34
C SER A 22 -5.36 -9.86 11.17
N VAL A 23 -5.62 -9.34 12.36
CA VAL A 23 -4.61 -8.78 13.27
C VAL A 23 -3.55 -9.82 13.62
N ARG A 24 -4.00 -11.00 14.07
CA ARG A 24 -3.09 -12.10 14.46
C ARG A 24 -2.53 -12.85 13.25
N LEU A 25 -3.28 -12.93 12.16
CA LEU A 25 -2.78 -13.51 10.93
C LEU A 25 -1.59 -12.74 10.38
N GLU A 26 -1.61 -11.40 10.46
CA GLU A 26 -0.53 -10.55 9.95
C GLU A 26 0.75 -10.59 10.79
N GLU A 27 0.70 -11.03 12.05
CA GLU A 27 1.90 -11.14 12.91
C GLU A 27 2.95 -12.11 12.35
N GLY A 28 2.52 -13.12 11.59
CA GLY A 28 3.42 -14.08 10.94
C GLY A 28 4.11 -13.54 9.67
N PHE A 29 3.85 -12.30 9.24
CA PHE A 29 4.38 -11.75 8.01
C PHE A 29 5.22 -10.50 8.25
N PRO A 30 6.33 -10.31 7.51
CA PRO A 30 7.19 -9.15 7.65
C PRO A 30 6.42 -7.86 7.33
N ASN A 31 6.76 -6.79 8.05
CA ASN A 31 6.21 -5.46 7.81
C ASN A 31 7.23 -4.61 7.04
N GLU A 32 7.26 -4.77 5.72
CA GLU A 32 8.16 -4.02 4.85
C GLU A 32 7.51 -2.72 4.39
N SER A 33 8.19 -1.60 4.65
CA SER A 33 7.75 -0.29 4.17
C SER A 33 8.03 -0.16 2.67
N SER A 34 6.99 0.09 1.88
CA SER A 34 7.16 0.41 0.46
C SER A 34 7.84 1.77 0.26
N VAL A 35 8.40 2.01 -0.93
CA VAL A 35 8.97 3.32 -1.31
C VAL A 35 7.93 4.43 -1.15
N TYR A 36 6.68 4.16 -1.51
CA TYR A 36 5.56 5.10 -1.34
C TYR A 36 5.25 5.42 0.13
N ALA A 37 5.39 4.43 1.02
CA ALA A 37 5.20 4.65 2.46
C ALA A 37 6.33 5.53 3.04
N LYS A 38 7.57 5.34 2.58
CA LYS A 38 8.71 6.18 2.98
C LYS A 38 8.58 7.61 2.47
N GLU A 39 8.16 7.80 1.21
CA GLU A 39 7.84 9.13 0.64
C GLU A 39 6.73 9.80 1.47
N GLY A 40 5.66 9.06 1.80
CA GLY A 40 4.59 9.54 2.67
C GLY A 40 5.10 10.00 4.03
N THR A 41 5.94 9.20 4.69
CA THR A 41 6.55 9.56 5.99
C THR A 41 7.37 10.86 5.88
N PHE A 42 8.13 11.04 4.81
CA PHE A 42 8.86 12.28 4.58
C PHE A 42 7.93 13.47 4.38
N ALA A 43 6.84 13.31 3.61
CA ALA A 43 5.85 14.36 3.42
C ALA A 43 5.16 14.76 4.74
N HIS A 44 4.78 13.80 5.61
CA HIS A 44 4.24 14.09 6.95
C HIS A 44 5.24 14.90 7.80
N SER A 45 6.53 14.54 7.77
CA SER A 45 7.54 15.30 8.51
C SER A 45 7.70 16.75 8.01
N LEU A 46 7.47 17.03 6.73
CA LEU A 46 7.42 18.39 6.20
C LEU A 46 6.16 19.15 6.64
N CYS A 47 5.00 18.48 6.66
CA CYS A 47 3.76 19.05 7.21
C CYS A 47 3.93 19.43 8.67
N GLU A 48 4.45 18.53 9.50
CA GLU A 48 4.77 18.76 10.90
C GLU A 48 5.70 19.99 11.05
N PHE A 49 6.81 20.00 10.29
CA PHE A 49 7.77 21.11 10.33
C PHE A 49 7.10 22.45 10.03
N LYS A 50 6.28 22.54 8.97
CA LYS A 50 5.62 23.78 8.54
C LYS A 50 4.65 24.29 9.63
N VAL A 51 3.83 23.42 10.20
CA VAL A 51 2.87 23.78 11.26
C VAL A 51 3.58 24.17 12.55
N ARG A 52 4.56 23.40 13.02
CA ARG A 52 5.32 23.73 14.24
C ARG A 52 6.09 25.05 14.09
N LYS A 53 6.63 25.34 12.90
CA LYS A 53 7.28 26.61 12.61
C LYS A 53 6.29 27.79 12.69
N TYR A 54 5.06 27.62 12.20
CA TYR A 54 4.00 28.62 12.35
C TYR A 54 3.62 28.86 13.82
N LEU A 55 3.66 27.81 14.64
CA LEU A 55 3.43 27.88 16.08
C LEU A 55 4.63 28.44 16.87
N HIS A 56 5.67 28.92 16.17
CA HIS A 56 6.91 29.46 16.75
C HIS A 56 7.75 28.46 17.54
N GLU A 57 7.58 27.15 17.28
CA GLU A 57 8.41 26.12 17.86
C GLU A 57 9.80 26.04 17.19
N ARG A 58 10.81 25.61 17.96
CA ARG A 58 12.16 25.41 17.44
C ARG A 58 12.24 24.04 16.76
N VAL A 59 12.20 24.02 15.44
CA VAL A 59 12.24 22.80 14.64
C VAL A 59 13.26 22.91 13.51
N ILE A 60 13.79 21.77 13.09
CA ILE A 60 14.73 21.67 11.98
C ILE A 60 13.96 21.14 10.76
N ARG A 61 14.13 21.76 9.59
CA ARG A 61 13.51 21.28 8.36
C ARG A 61 14.02 19.89 8.00
N PRO A 62 13.14 18.91 7.79
CA PRO A 62 13.52 17.60 7.28
C PRO A 62 14.20 17.70 5.92
N GLN A 63 15.21 16.86 5.67
CA GLN A 63 15.94 16.79 4.42
C GLN A 63 15.94 15.35 3.93
N SER A 64 15.78 15.15 2.64
CA SER A 64 15.92 13.86 1.97
C SER A 64 16.23 14.11 0.49
N ASP A 65 17.39 13.64 0.03
CA ASP A 65 17.77 13.72 -1.38
C ASP A 65 16.95 12.72 -2.24
N GLU A 66 16.42 11.67 -1.59
CA GLU A 66 15.64 10.61 -2.26
C GLU A 66 14.16 10.99 -2.46
N PHE A 67 13.55 11.63 -1.46
CA PHE A 67 12.10 11.85 -1.43
C PHE A 67 11.69 13.32 -1.60
N TYR A 68 12.61 14.26 -1.50
CA TYR A 68 12.30 15.67 -1.73
C TYR A 68 12.05 15.95 -3.21
N SER A 69 10.93 16.62 -3.50
CA SER A 69 10.63 17.19 -4.80
C SER A 69 9.81 18.47 -4.63
N GLU A 70 9.75 19.30 -5.67
CA GLU A 70 8.88 20.50 -5.68
C GLU A 70 7.41 20.10 -5.52
N GLU A 71 6.97 18.94 -6.05
CA GLU A 71 5.62 18.42 -5.87
C GLU A 71 5.34 18.14 -4.38
N ILE A 72 6.28 17.49 -3.68
CA ILE A 72 6.13 17.22 -2.24
C ILE A 72 6.06 18.51 -1.43
N ASP A 73 6.88 19.50 -1.76
CA ASP A 73 6.83 20.79 -1.06
C ASP A 73 5.48 21.49 -1.30
N LEU A 74 4.97 21.47 -2.54
CA LEU A 74 3.68 22.05 -2.91
C LEU A 74 2.50 21.40 -2.17
N ILE A 75 2.40 20.06 -2.17
CA ILE A 75 1.28 19.37 -1.51
C ILE A 75 1.31 19.56 0.02
N THR A 76 2.48 19.72 0.61
CA THR A 76 2.62 20.01 2.04
C THR A 76 2.34 21.49 2.35
N ASP A 77 2.55 22.42 1.39
CA ASP A 77 2.09 23.80 1.50
C ASP A 77 0.55 23.89 1.47
N MET A 78 -0.12 23.15 0.59
CA MET A 78 -1.59 23.11 0.55
C MET A 78 -2.19 22.61 1.88
N TYR A 79 -1.60 21.57 2.48
CA TYR A 79 -2.00 21.13 3.82
C TYR A 79 -1.78 22.22 4.86
N PHE A 80 -0.60 22.83 4.86
CA PHE A 80 -0.26 23.90 5.78
C PHE A 80 -1.20 25.10 5.68
N GLU A 81 -1.53 25.55 4.48
CA GLU A 81 -2.47 26.66 4.24
C GLU A 81 -3.87 26.33 4.78
N PHE A 82 -4.34 25.10 4.57
CA PHE A 82 -5.61 24.63 5.13
C PHE A 82 -5.59 24.68 6.66
N VAL A 83 -4.55 24.15 7.29
CA VAL A 83 -4.40 24.13 8.76
C VAL A 83 -4.37 25.54 9.34
N VAL A 84 -3.60 26.45 8.72
CA VAL A 84 -3.56 27.85 9.14
C VAL A 84 -4.94 28.47 9.04
N GLY A 85 -5.68 28.20 7.96
CA GLY A 85 -7.05 28.67 7.78
C GLY A 85 -7.97 28.28 8.94
N VAL A 86 -7.92 26.99 9.34
CA VAL A 86 -8.71 26.48 10.48
C VAL A 86 -8.33 27.16 11.81
N ILE A 87 -7.04 27.32 12.08
CA ILE A 87 -6.56 27.98 13.31
C ILE A 87 -7.00 29.44 13.36
N GLU A 88 -6.85 30.17 12.24
CA GLU A 88 -7.20 31.61 12.17
C GLU A 88 -8.71 31.81 12.23
N GLU A 89 -9.52 30.90 11.69
CA GLU A 89 -10.97 30.90 11.82
C GLU A 89 -11.40 30.78 13.30
N MET A 90 -10.87 29.81 14.02
CA MET A 90 -11.15 29.64 15.45
C MET A 90 -10.72 30.87 16.29
N LYS A 91 -9.61 31.51 15.92
CA LYS A 91 -9.17 32.76 16.58
C LYS A 91 -10.15 33.91 16.34
N LYS A 92 -10.69 34.03 15.11
CA LYS A 92 -11.72 35.04 14.79
C LYS A 92 -13.00 34.84 15.59
N ASN A 93 -13.34 33.60 15.91
CA ASN A 93 -14.48 33.24 16.75
C ASN A 93 -14.22 33.50 18.26
N GLY A 94 -13.13 34.20 18.59
CA GLY A 94 -12.78 34.57 19.98
C GLY A 94 -12.20 33.43 20.81
N SER A 95 -11.75 32.37 20.18
CA SER A 95 -11.05 31.25 20.81
C SER A 95 -9.54 31.39 20.68
N VAL A 96 -8.80 30.95 21.69
CA VAL A 96 -7.39 30.62 21.53
C VAL A 96 -7.31 29.09 21.39
N PRO A 97 -7.22 28.57 20.16
CA PRO A 97 -7.30 27.13 19.98
C PRO A 97 -6.07 26.43 20.54
N LEU A 98 -6.28 25.26 21.16
CA LEU A 98 -5.19 24.32 21.44
C LEU A 98 -4.86 23.60 20.13
N VAL A 99 -3.61 23.67 19.70
CA VAL A 99 -3.10 23.03 18.48
C VAL A 99 -2.07 21.99 18.87
N LEU A 100 -2.32 20.75 18.50
CA LEU A 100 -1.48 19.59 18.84
C LEU A 100 -1.04 18.93 17.54
N VAL A 101 0.27 18.91 17.29
CA VAL A 101 0.89 18.40 16.06
C VAL A 101 1.53 17.05 16.35
N GLU A 102 1.27 16.03 15.53
CA GLU A 102 1.75 14.65 15.72
C GLU A 102 1.39 14.15 17.13
N GLU A 103 0.10 14.32 17.47
CA GLU A 103 -0.38 14.02 18.82
C GLU A 103 -0.63 12.55 19.02
N ARG A 104 0.02 11.98 20.03
CA ARG A 104 -0.22 10.59 20.41
C ARG A 104 -1.51 10.46 21.20
N VAL A 105 -2.52 9.88 20.58
CA VAL A 105 -3.85 9.66 21.15
C VAL A 105 -4.04 8.22 21.60
N ASN A 106 -4.68 8.04 22.78
CA ASN A 106 -4.91 6.73 23.38
C ASN A 106 -6.42 6.41 23.40
N TYR A 107 -6.80 5.37 22.70
CA TYR A 107 -8.16 4.83 22.64
C TYR A 107 -8.25 3.39 23.18
N SER A 108 -7.35 3.02 24.13
CA SER A 108 -7.31 1.66 24.70
C SER A 108 -8.57 1.26 25.48
N HIS A 109 -9.40 2.22 25.87
CA HIS A 109 -10.72 1.99 26.48
C HIS A 109 -11.76 1.48 25.46
N ILE A 110 -11.49 1.63 24.16
CA ILE A 110 -12.30 1.10 23.06
C ILE A 110 -11.63 -0.14 22.47
N ALA A 111 -10.36 -0.03 22.07
CA ALA A 111 -9.61 -1.11 21.45
C ALA A 111 -8.39 -1.48 22.34
N PRO A 112 -8.29 -2.73 22.84
CA PRO A 112 -7.23 -3.13 23.76
C PRO A 112 -5.83 -2.74 23.26
N LEU A 113 -5.05 -2.04 24.10
CA LEU A 113 -3.74 -1.48 23.78
C LEU A 113 -3.73 -0.54 22.56
N GLY A 114 -4.89 0.01 22.20
CA GLY A 114 -5.04 0.89 21.03
C GLY A 114 -4.49 2.29 21.31
N PHE A 115 -3.64 2.73 20.43
CA PHE A 115 -3.14 4.11 20.35
C PHE A 115 -2.75 4.43 18.90
N GLY A 116 -2.62 5.70 18.59
CA GLY A 116 -2.12 6.18 17.30
C GLY A 116 -1.52 7.57 17.43
N THR A 117 -1.01 8.08 16.33
CA THR A 117 -0.55 9.47 16.21
C THR A 117 -1.44 10.17 15.20
N ALA A 118 -2.14 11.20 15.62
CA ALA A 118 -2.93 12.06 14.75
C ALA A 118 -2.04 13.19 14.23
N ASP A 119 -2.04 13.44 12.92
CA ASP A 119 -1.19 14.46 12.31
C ASP A 119 -1.44 15.84 12.93
N LEU A 120 -2.73 16.17 13.13
CA LEU A 120 -3.12 17.41 13.79
C LEU A 120 -4.44 17.25 14.56
N VAL A 121 -4.48 17.80 15.75
CA VAL A 121 -5.67 17.99 16.55
C VAL A 121 -5.80 19.46 16.94
N VAL A 122 -6.95 20.06 16.64
CA VAL A 122 -7.24 21.47 17.02
C VAL A 122 -8.50 21.47 17.88
N ILE A 123 -8.41 22.10 19.07
CA ILE A 123 -9.55 22.23 19.97
C ILE A 123 -9.83 23.72 20.19
N GLY A 124 -11.03 24.14 19.89
CA GLY A 124 -11.42 25.54 20.00
C GLY A 124 -12.93 25.73 20.01
N LYS A 125 -13.40 26.83 19.45
CA LYS A 125 -14.82 27.15 19.31
C LYS A 125 -15.17 27.38 17.85
N ASP A 126 -16.38 26.93 17.48
CA ASP A 126 -16.97 27.25 16.19
C ASP A 126 -17.55 28.68 16.17
N GLU A 127 -18.16 29.07 15.04
CA GLU A 127 -18.78 30.38 14.88
C GLU A 127 -19.96 30.64 15.84
N SER A 128 -20.63 29.56 16.30
CA SER A 128 -21.72 29.64 17.27
C SER A 128 -21.25 29.67 18.73
N GLY A 129 -19.94 29.54 18.97
CA GLY A 129 -19.31 29.52 20.28
C GLY A 129 -19.33 28.14 20.95
N ARG A 130 -19.75 27.06 20.26
CA ARG A 130 -19.70 25.69 20.76
C ARG A 130 -18.28 25.16 20.72
N GLY A 131 -17.97 24.31 21.68
CA GLY A 131 -16.66 23.63 21.73
C GLY A 131 -16.52 22.58 20.64
N ILE A 132 -15.46 22.66 19.84
CA ILE A 132 -15.21 21.76 18.74
C ILE A 132 -13.82 21.11 18.85
N LEU A 133 -13.77 19.82 18.56
CA LEU A 133 -12.57 19.04 18.34
C LEU A 133 -12.43 18.80 16.82
N HIS A 134 -11.34 19.27 16.22
CA HIS A 134 -11.05 19.07 14.80
C HIS A 134 -9.79 18.21 14.63
N VAL A 135 -9.96 17.01 14.06
CA VAL A 135 -8.86 16.12 13.68
C VAL A 135 -8.62 16.29 12.18
N ILE A 136 -7.37 16.56 11.79
CA ILE A 136 -6.97 16.79 10.40
C ILE A 136 -5.86 15.82 10.05
N ASP A 137 -6.05 15.04 9.01
CA ASP A 137 -5.13 13.98 8.58
C ASP A 137 -4.67 14.26 7.14
N PHE A 138 -3.37 14.21 6.93
CA PHE A 138 -2.72 14.42 5.63
C PHE A 138 -2.55 13.10 4.89
N LYS A 139 -2.89 13.07 3.61
CA LYS A 139 -2.71 11.92 2.74
C LYS A 139 -1.87 12.28 1.51
N ALA A 140 -0.60 11.85 1.50
CA ALA A 140 0.30 12.10 0.36
C ALA A 140 0.02 11.21 -0.86
N GLY A 141 -0.78 10.14 -0.72
CA GLY A 141 -1.04 9.17 -1.79
C GLY A 141 -1.90 9.71 -2.93
N LYS A 142 -1.64 9.23 -4.16
CA LYS A 142 -2.39 9.58 -5.39
C LYS A 142 -3.20 8.42 -5.98
N GLY A 143 -3.23 7.28 -5.30
CA GLY A 143 -3.85 6.07 -5.87
C GLY A 143 -5.24 5.74 -5.34
N ILE A 144 -5.65 6.26 -4.16
CA ILE A 144 -6.91 5.93 -3.53
C ILE A 144 -7.47 7.20 -2.90
N TYR A 145 -8.71 7.52 -3.26
CA TYR A 145 -9.49 8.54 -2.58
C TYR A 145 -9.81 8.09 -1.14
N VAL A 146 -9.55 8.94 -0.16
CA VAL A 146 -9.87 8.67 1.25
C VAL A 146 -11.03 9.57 1.64
N ASP A 147 -12.15 8.93 2.00
CA ASP A 147 -13.34 9.61 2.49
C ASP A 147 -13.26 9.78 4.01
N PRO A 148 -13.54 10.95 4.58
CA PRO A 148 -13.66 11.15 6.01
C PRO A 148 -14.98 10.60 6.58
N ASP A 149 -16.03 10.39 5.76
CA ASP A 149 -17.33 9.93 6.21
C ASP A 149 -17.23 8.57 6.89
N HIS A 150 -17.58 8.53 8.19
CA HIS A 150 -17.46 7.34 9.05
C HIS A 150 -16.10 6.63 8.95
N ASN A 151 -15.05 7.40 8.70
CA ASN A 151 -13.68 6.86 8.60
C ASN A 151 -13.17 6.40 9.96
N SER A 152 -13.05 5.09 10.15
CA SER A 152 -12.69 4.49 11.43
C SER A 152 -11.33 4.93 11.98
N GLN A 153 -10.35 5.27 11.11
CA GLN A 153 -9.08 5.85 11.53
C GLN A 153 -9.29 7.21 12.20
N MET A 154 -10.03 8.08 11.53
CA MET A 154 -10.32 9.43 12.00
C MET A 154 -11.14 9.40 13.28
N MET A 155 -12.16 8.54 13.34
CA MET A 155 -13.01 8.37 14.52
C MET A 155 -12.21 7.86 15.72
N LEU A 156 -11.27 6.92 15.56
CA LEU A 156 -10.39 6.47 16.64
C LEU A 156 -9.43 7.57 17.12
N TYR A 157 -8.90 8.39 16.20
CA TYR A 157 -8.09 9.53 16.60
C TYR A 157 -8.91 10.55 17.41
N ALA A 158 -10.11 10.85 16.96
CA ALA A 158 -11.03 11.75 17.66
C ALA A 158 -11.41 11.21 19.05
N ILE A 159 -11.73 9.92 19.18
CA ILE A 159 -12.01 9.27 20.48
C ILE A 159 -10.80 9.36 21.39
N GLY A 160 -9.60 9.09 20.88
CA GLY A 160 -8.38 9.19 21.67
C GLY A 160 -8.09 10.62 22.13
N ALA A 161 -8.35 11.62 21.31
CA ALA A 161 -8.25 13.03 21.67
C ALA A 161 -9.34 13.43 22.68
N LEU A 162 -10.59 12.98 22.53
CA LEU A 162 -11.65 13.18 23.53
C LEU A 162 -11.29 12.57 24.88
N ASN A 163 -10.71 11.39 24.89
CA ASN A 163 -10.27 10.73 26.11
C ASN A 163 -9.20 11.56 26.86
N ALA A 164 -8.29 12.22 26.12
CA ALA A 164 -7.25 13.04 26.71
C ALA A 164 -7.72 14.44 27.13
N TYR A 165 -8.55 15.08 26.33
CA TYR A 165 -8.87 16.51 26.45
C TYR A 165 -10.33 16.82 26.77
N GLY A 166 -11.24 15.87 26.59
CA GLY A 166 -12.69 16.08 26.75
C GLY A 166 -13.16 16.39 28.17
N TYR A 167 -12.32 16.19 29.20
CA TYR A 167 -12.58 16.62 30.58
C TYR A 167 -12.13 18.06 30.86
N ILE A 168 -11.23 18.58 30.01
CA ILE A 168 -10.66 19.92 30.19
C ILE A 168 -11.41 20.93 29.32
N TYR A 169 -11.78 20.52 28.11
CA TYR A 169 -12.46 21.36 27.13
C TYR A 169 -13.91 20.91 26.95
N PRO A 170 -14.89 21.84 26.94
CA PRO A 170 -16.29 21.52 26.70
C PRO A 170 -16.53 21.25 25.21
N ILE A 171 -16.12 20.06 24.75
CA ILE A 171 -16.28 19.62 23.35
C ILE A 171 -17.68 19.06 23.17
N GLU A 172 -18.43 19.63 22.23
CA GLU A 172 -19.79 19.22 21.84
C GLU A 172 -19.83 18.56 20.48
N ASP A 173 -19.05 19.08 19.54
CA ASP A 173 -18.98 18.62 18.16
C ASP A 173 -17.56 18.21 17.76
N VAL A 174 -17.48 17.31 16.79
CA VAL A 174 -16.22 16.75 16.29
C VAL A 174 -16.19 16.89 14.77
N ARG A 175 -15.10 17.45 14.25
CA ARG A 175 -14.79 17.52 12.82
C ARG A 175 -13.62 16.60 12.49
N MET A 176 -13.69 15.94 11.38
CA MET A 176 -12.65 15.05 10.88
C MET A 176 -12.40 15.36 9.42
N THR A 177 -11.24 15.92 9.10
CA THR A 177 -10.89 16.34 7.74
C THR A 177 -9.74 15.52 7.18
N ILE A 178 -9.92 15.02 5.98
CA ILE A 178 -8.86 14.44 5.14
C ILE A 178 -8.38 15.52 4.18
N VAL A 179 -7.07 15.78 4.19
CA VAL A 179 -6.39 16.66 3.23
C VAL A 179 -5.50 15.81 2.34
N GLN A 180 -5.93 15.59 1.10
CA GLN A 180 -5.27 14.76 0.11
C GLN A 180 -5.02 15.55 -1.19
N PRO A 181 -4.01 16.43 -1.22
CA PRO A 181 -3.85 17.41 -2.30
C PRO A 181 -3.63 16.79 -3.69
N ARG A 182 -2.96 15.64 -3.77
CA ARG A 182 -2.70 14.94 -5.05
C ARG A 182 -3.96 14.43 -5.75
N LEU A 183 -5.08 14.38 -5.06
CA LEU A 183 -6.39 14.02 -5.60
C LEU A 183 -7.40 15.17 -5.52
N ASP A 184 -6.91 16.40 -5.26
CA ASP A 184 -7.76 17.59 -5.08
C ASP A 184 -8.89 17.35 -4.06
N ASN A 185 -8.57 16.60 -3.00
CA ASN A 185 -9.51 16.19 -1.97
C ASN A 185 -9.22 16.91 -0.65
N ILE A 186 -10.12 17.81 -0.26
CA ILE A 186 -10.24 18.34 1.10
C ILE A 186 -11.68 18.13 1.50
N SER A 187 -11.93 17.12 2.29
CA SER A 187 -13.28 16.71 2.68
C SER A 187 -13.39 16.54 4.18
N THR A 188 -14.55 16.90 4.74
CA THR A 188 -14.80 16.92 6.18
C THR A 188 -16.06 16.13 6.50
N PHE A 189 -15.99 15.30 7.54
CA PHE A 189 -17.12 14.68 8.20
C PHE A 189 -17.29 15.31 9.58
N GLU A 190 -18.53 15.58 9.95
CA GLU A 190 -18.88 16.15 11.24
C GLU A 190 -19.90 15.27 11.96
N CYS A 191 -19.72 15.11 13.25
CA CYS A 191 -20.68 14.42 14.12
C CYS A 191 -20.67 15.05 15.52
N SER A 192 -21.71 14.81 16.30
CA SER A 192 -21.71 15.18 17.71
C SER A 192 -20.75 14.28 18.50
N ARG A 193 -20.30 14.78 19.63
CA ARG A 193 -19.52 13.99 20.61
C ARG A 193 -20.26 12.70 20.98
N GLN A 194 -21.58 12.77 21.18
CA GLN A 194 -22.39 11.61 21.56
C GLN A 194 -22.38 10.52 20.46
N GLU A 195 -22.57 10.90 19.19
CA GLU A 195 -22.53 9.95 18.07
C GLU A 195 -21.17 9.26 17.95
N LEU A 196 -20.07 10.01 18.17
CA LEU A 196 -18.74 9.44 18.16
C LEU A 196 -18.50 8.46 19.32
N GLU A 197 -18.95 8.80 20.54
CA GLU A 197 -18.86 7.92 21.71
C GLU A 197 -19.71 6.65 21.52
N GLU A 198 -20.94 6.77 20.98
CA GLU A 198 -21.80 5.63 20.65
C GLU A 198 -21.17 4.70 19.61
N TRP A 199 -20.56 5.26 18.56
CA TRP A 199 -19.80 4.47 17.61
C TRP A 199 -18.63 3.73 18.29
N GLY A 200 -17.88 4.42 19.16
CA GLY A 200 -16.79 3.81 19.90
C GLY A 200 -17.25 2.60 20.74
N GLU A 201 -18.38 2.75 21.45
CA GLU A 201 -18.96 1.64 22.21
C GLU A 201 -19.36 0.47 21.31
N SER A 202 -19.90 0.74 20.13
CA SER A 202 -20.35 -0.28 19.19
C SER A 202 -19.24 -1.20 18.67
N ILE A 203 -18.01 -0.71 18.60
CA ILE A 203 -16.87 -1.48 18.08
C ILE A 203 -16.05 -2.21 19.15
N LYS A 204 -16.34 -2.04 20.45
CA LYS A 204 -15.55 -2.66 21.54
C LYS A 204 -15.47 -4.17 21.46
N GLU A 205 -16.59 -4.83 21.20
CA GLU A 205 -16.60 -6.30 21.14
C GLU A 205 -15.80 -6.82 19.93
N VAL A 206 -15.92 -6.15 18.78
CA VAL A 206 -15.12 -6.54 17.60
C VAL A 206 -13.63 -6.24 17.80
N ALA A 207 -13.28 -5.15 18.47
CA ALA A 207 -11.91 -4.83 18.85
C ALA A 207 -11.30 -5.88 19.79
N LYS A 208 -12.10 -6.37 20.75
CA LYS A 208 -11.69 -7.47 21.63
C LYS A 208 -11.48 -8.77 20.85
N MET A 209 -12.40 -9.12 19.96
CA MET A 209 -12.22 -10.29 19.08
C MET A 209 -10.96 -10.15 18.23
N ALA A 210 -10.70 -8.97 17.66
CA ALA A 210 -9.50 -8.70 16.88
C ALA A 210 -8.21 -8.83 17.71
N PHE A 211 -8.23 -8.33 18.94
CA PHE A 211 -7.10 -8.46 19.86
C PHE A 211 -6.79 -9.93 20.21
N GLU A 212 -7.85 -10.73 20.38
CA GLU A 212 -7.76 -12.17 20.70
C GLU A 212 -7.52 -13.03 19.45
N GLY A 213 -7.63 -12.48 18.22
CA GLY A 213 -7.53 -13.21 16.96
C GLY A 213 -8.72 -14.13 16.70
N LYS A 214 -9.89 -13.78 17.25
CA LYS A 214 -11.14 -14.54 17.13
C LYS A 214 -12.08 -13.93 16.09
N GLY A 215 -13.10 -14.67 15.72
CA GLY A 215 -14.10 -14.28 14.71
C GLY A 215 -13.82 -14.89 13.35
N ASP A 216 -14.69 -14.59 12.39
CA ASP A 216 -14.60 -15.12 11.03
C ASP A 216 -13.70 -14.27 10.15
N GLN A 217 -12.99 -14.93 9.24
CA GLN A 217 -12.29 -14.25 8.17
C GLN A 217 -13.31 -13.71 7.18
N ASN A 218 -13.37 -12.40 7.05
CA ASN A 218 -14.30 -11.74 6.15
C ASN A 218 -13.52 -10.97 5.08
N PRO A 219 -13.43 -11.46 3.83
CA PRO A 219 -12.72 -10.77 2.77
C PRO A 219 -13.49 -9.55 2.28
N GLY A 220 -12.76 -8.55 1.76
CA GLY A 220 -13.32 -7.31 1.25
C GLY A 220 -12.24 -6.31 0.83
N ASP A 221 -12.63 -5.05 0.58
CA ASP A 221 -11.70 -4.00 0.14
C ASP A 221 -10.58 -3.72 1.17
N TRP A 222 -10.84 -3.97 2.43
CA TRP A 222 -9.85 -3.89 3.51
C TRP A 222 -8.72 -4.92 3.41
N CYS A 223 -8.86 -5.98 2.58
CA CYS A 223 -7.81 -6.95 2.31
C CYS A 223 -6.67 -6.38 1.45
N ARG A 224 -6.84 -5.21 0.84
CA ARG A 224 -5.83 -4.60 -0.05
C ARG A 224 -4.46 -4.47 0.60
N PHE A 225 -4.40 -4.10 1.88
CA PHE A 225 -3.17 -3.92 2.64
C PHE A 225 -2.94 -5.02 3.69
N CYS A 226 -3.67 -6.13 3.60
CA CYS A 226 -3.48 -7.26 4.48
C CYS A 226 -2.26 -8.08 4.05
N ARG A 227 -1.28 -8.22 4.93
CA ARG A 227 -0.05 -8.98 4.67
C ARG A 227 -0.31 -10.48 4.53
N ALA A 228 -1.35 -10.99 5.19
CA ALA A 228 -1.77 -12.38 5.06
C ALA A 228 -2.60 -12.68 3.79
N LYS A 229 -2.97 -11.65 3.00
CA LYS A 229 -3.81 -11.78 1.80
C LYS A 229 -3.37 -12.90 0.84
N PRO A 230 -2.06 -13.04 0.50
CA PRO A 230 -1.60 -14.05 -0.46
C PRO A 230 -1.92 -15.49 -0.06
N VAL A 231 -1.94 -15.76 1.24
CA VAL A 231 -2.16 -17.10 1.81
C VAL A 231 -3.50 -17.23 2.54
N CYS A 232 -4.33 -16.19 2.50
CA CYS A 232 -5.63 -16.18 3.14
C CYS A 232 -6.63 -17.03 2.36
N ARG A 233 -7.12 -18.11 2.97
CA ARG A 233 -8.07 -19.02 2.35
C ARG A 233 -9.40 -18.33 2.00
N ALA A 234 -9.94 -17.52 2.91
CA ALA A 234 -11.18 -16.79 2.67
C ALA A 234 -11.07 -15.82 1.48
N CYS A 235 -9.92 -15.12 1.34
CA CYS A 235 -9.64 -14.26 0.19
C CYS A 235 -9.56 -15.06 -1.13
N ALA A 236 -8.96 -16.25 -1.07
CA ALA A 236 -8.88 -17.15 -2.24
C ALA A 236 -10.25 -17.68 -2.64
N GLU A 237 -11.04 -18.12 -1.67
CA GLU A 237 -12.40 -18.63 -1.89
C GLU A 237 -13.32 -17.55 -2.47
N GLU A 238 -13.25 -16.32 -1.95
CA GLU A 238 -13.99 -15.18 -2.49
C GLU A 238 -13.57 -14.88 -3.94
N ALA A 239 -12.28 -14.77 -4.22
CA ALA A 239 -11.79 -14.49 -5.56
C ALA A 239 -12.24 -15.56 -6.57
N MET A 240 -12.22 -16.83 -6.19
CA MET A 240 -12.67 -17.94 -7.01
C MET A 240 -14.19 -17.95 -7.18
N SER A 241 -14.97 -17.59 -6.15
CA SER A 241 -16.42 -17.47 -6.23
C SER A 241 -16.83 -16.34 -7.18
N LEU A 242 -16.24 -15.15 -7.01
CA LEU A 242 -16.47 -14.02 -7.89
C LEU A 242 -16.15 -14.35 -9.35
N ALA A 243 -15.04 -15.05 -9.60
CA ALA A 243 -14.70 -15.47 -10.96
C ALA A 243 -15.75 -16.44 -11.54
N ARG A 244 -16.29 -17.36 -10.72
CA ARG A 244 -17.33 -18.30 -11.17
C ARG A 244 -18.65 -17.59 -11.45
N GLU A 245 -19.11 -16.71 -10.57
CA GLU A 245 -20.36 -15.98 -10.71
C GLU A 245 -20.37 -15.12 -11.97
N GLU A 246 -19.37 -14.31 -12.19
CA GLU A 246 -19.26 -13.43 -13.35
C GLU A 246 -19.16 -14.22 -14.69
N PHE A 247 -18.50 -15.38 -14.67
CA PHE A 247 -18.43 -16.21 -15.88
C PHE A 247 -19.65 -17.10 -16.09
N LEU A 248 -20.43 -17.42 -15.05
CA LEU A 248 -21.69 -18.14 -15.17
C LEU A 248 -22.81 -17.24 -15.71
N ASP A 249 -22.92 -16.00 -15.26
CA ASP A 249 -23.93 -15.06 -15.73
C ASP A 249 -23.80 -14.73 -17.22
N LEU A 250 -22.58 -14.76 -17.76
CA LEU A 250 -22.33 -14.65 -19.19
C LEU A 250 -22.89 -15.84 -20.01
N ASN A 251 -23.28 -16.93 -19.34
CA ASN A 251 -23.86 -18.15 -19.98
C ASN A 251 -25.38 -18.23 -19.86
N THR A 252 -26.06 -17.37 -19.09
CA THR A 252 -27.50 -17.52 -18.78
C THR A 252 -28.47 -16.81 -19.73
N ASN A 253 -27.99 -16.09 -20.74
CA ASN A 253 -28.86 -15.58 -21.78
C ASN A 253 -29.05 -16.63 -22.90
N GLU A 254 -30.23 -17.26 -22.87
CA GLU A 254 -30.84 -18.15 -23.85
C GLU A 254 -30.59 -19.66 -23.69
N PHE A 255 -31.47 -20.29 -22.86
CA PHE A 255 -32.16 -21.53 -23.27
C PHE A 255 -33.48 -21.65 -22.49
N PRO A 256 -34.64 -21.89 -23.16
CA PRO A 256 -35.92 -22.18 -22.49
C PRO A 256 -35.81 -23.53 -21.77
N ALA A 257 -36.35 -23.56 -20.55
CA ALA A 257 -36.43 -24.76 -19.74
C ALA A 257 -37.31 -25.82 -20.42
N GLU A 258 -36.73 -26.83 -21.00
CA GLU A 258 -37.43 -28.07 -21.29
C GLU A 258 -37.51 -28.93 -20.03
N SER A 259 -38.72 -29.34 -19.73
CA SER A 259 -39.20 -30.11 -18.60
C SER A 259 -38.28 -31.29 -18.23
N ARG A 260 -37.79 -31.30 -16.98
CA ARG A 260 -37.24 -32.54 -16.39
C ARG A 260 -38.36 -33.36 -15.80
N ASP A 261 -38.64 -34.45 -16.48
CA ASP A 261 -39.42 -35.56 -15.94
C ASP A 261 -38.56 -36.36 -14.93
N SER A 262 -39.11 -36.55 -13.77
CA SER A 262 -38.47 -37.19 -12.62
C SER A 262 -38.80 -38.68 -12.66
N SER A 263 -37.80 -39.53 -12.93
CA SER A 263 -37.72 -40.88 -12.36
C SER A 263 -36.48 -41.65 -12.85
N VAL A 264 -35.44 -41.80 -12.09
CA VAL A 264 -34.56 -42.99 -12.07
C VAL A 264 -33.93 -43.18 -10.68
N ALA A 265 -33.97 -44.47 -10.30
CA ALA A 265 -33.68 -45.00 -8.99
C ALA A 265 -32.21 -44.89 -8.53
N VAL A 266 -32.08 -44.84 -7.22
CA VAL A 266 -30.84 -44.95 -6.44
C VAL A 266 -30.23 -46.36 -6.62
N THR A 267 -28.97 -46.43 -7.02
CA THR A 267 -28.11 -47.62 -6.79
C THR A 267 -26.78 -47.13 -6.18
N ASP A 268 -26.52 -47.61 -4.96
CA ASP A 268 -25.28 -47.48 -4.22
C ASP A 268 -24.10 -48.14 -4.93
N GLN A 269 -23.12 -47.33 -5.39
CA GLN A 269 -21.72 -47.75 -5.49
C GLN A 269 -20.81 -46.51 -5.42
N PRO A 270 -19.67 -46.51 -4.70
CA PRO A 270 -18.77 -45.37 -4.61
C PRO A 270 -17.95 -45.26 -5.91
N ALA A 271 -18.31 -44.32 -6.74
CA ALA A 271 -17.50 -43.93 -7.91
C ALA A 271 -16.31 -43.07 -7.46
N GLN A 272 -15.12 -43.55 -7.79
CA GLN A 272 -13.90 -42.74 -7.74
C GLN A 272 -14.02 -41.55 -8.70
N ILE A 273 -14.26 -40.37 -8.18
CA ILE A 273 -14.24 -39.12 -8.96
C ILE A 273 -12.78 -38.78 -9.21
N LYS A 274 -12.28 -39.09 -10.40
CA LYS A 274 -11.14 -38.37 -10.98
C LYS A 274 -11.68 -37.00 -11.37
N GLU A 275 -11.39 -35.98 -10.55
CA GLU A 275 -11.54 -34.58 -10.95
C GLU A 275 -10.54 -34.28 -12.06
N GLU A 276 -10.91 -34.48 -13.29
CA GLU A 276 -10.32 -33.76 -14.41
C GLU A 276 -10.77 -32.31 -14.27
N ALA A 277 -9.84 -31.43 -13.90
CA ALA A 277 -10.05 -29.98 -13.87
C ALA A 277 -10.47 -29.55 -15.29
N ALA A 278 -11.77 -29.30 -15.48
CA ALA A 278 -12.30 -28.77 -16.72
C ALA A 278 -11.64 -27.41 -16.98
N THR A 279 -10.85 -27.31 -18.03
CA THR A 279 -10.29 -26.02 -18.50
C THR A 279 -11.46 -25.10 -18.84
N PRO A 280 -11.54 -23.90 -18.29
CA PRO A 280 -12.63 -22.98 -18.57
C PRO A 280 -12.62 -22.60 -20.05
N VAL A 281 -13.72 -22.89 -20.76
CA VAL A 281 -13.91 -22.49 -22.17
C VAL A 281 -14.39 -21.05 -22.18
N PHE A 282 -13.50 -20.12 -22.47
CA PHE A 282 -13.84 -18.70 -22.59
C PHE A 282 -14.56 -18.46 -23.94
N LYS A 283 -15.73 -17.78 -23.91
CA LYS A 283 -16.34 -17.22 -25.12
C LYS A 283 -15.46 -16.09 -25.67
N GLN A 284 -15.50 -15.87 -26.98
CA GLN A 284 -14.68 -14.79 -27.59
C GLN A 284 -15.06 -13.41 -27.00
N PRO A 285 -14.09 -12.59 -26.61
CA PRO A 285 -14.35 -11.30 -25.94
C PRO A 285 -15.24 -10.33 -26.72
N GLY A 286 -15.29 -10.43 -28.06
CA GLY A 286 -16.13 -9.60 -28.92
C GLY A 286 -17.63 -9.85 -28.83
N LEU A 287 -18.07 -10.83 -28.02
CA LEU A 287 -19.49 -11.15 -27.84
C LEU A 287 -20.09 -10.54 -26.56
N ILE A 288 -19.26 -9.92 -25.72
CA ILE A 288 -19.72 -9.27 -24.49
C ILE A 288 -19.90 -7.77 -24.75
N PRO A 289 -21.10 -7.21 -24.49
CA PRO A 289 -21.33 -5.76 -24.61
C PRO A 289 -20.40 -4.95 -23.70
N LEU A 290 -20.01 -3.76 -24.12
CA LEU A 290 -19.13 -2.89 -23.34
C LEU A 290 -19.73 -2.49 -21.99
N SER A 291 -21.06 -2.35 -21.90
CA SER A 291 -21.79 -2.12 -20.65
C SER A 291 -21.53 -3.21 -19.62
N ASP A 292 -21.59 -4.47 -20.06
CA ASP A 292 -21.41 -5.63 -19.19
C ASP A 292 -19.94 -5.77 -18.77
N LEU A 293 -19.00 -5.52 -19.72
CA LEU A 293 -17.57 -5.46 -19.39
C LEU A 293 -17.28 -4.36 -18.36
N ALA A 294 -17.91 -3.19 -18.47
CA ALA A 294 -17.77 -2.12 -17.49
C ALA A 294 -18.29 -2.52 -16.10
N GLY A 295 -19.39 -3.29 -16.04
CA GLY A 295 -19.97 -3.79 -14.78
C GLY A 295 -19.06 -4.75 -14.03
N ILE A 296 -18.32 -5.60 -14.73
CA ILE A 296 -17.44 -6.60 -14.11
C ILE A 296 -16.03 -6.05 -13.74
N LEU A 297 -15.64 -4.85 -14.20
CA LEU A 297 -14.31 -4.30 -13.94
C LEU A 297 -13.93 -4.23 -12.43
N PRO A 298 -14.83 -3.83 -11.50
CA PRO A 298 -14.51 -3.82 -10.08
C PRO A 298 -14.14 -5.22 -9.55
N THR A 299 -14.89 -6.24 -9.95
CA THR A 299 -14.65 -7.64 -9.61
C THR A 299 -13.33 -8.15 -10.17
N LEU A 300 -13.04 -7.87 -11.45
CA LEU A 300 -11.75 -8.22 -12.07
C LEU A 300 -10.57 -7.57 -11.36
N ASN A 301 -10.70 -6.31 -10.93
CA ASN A 301 -9.65 -5.62 -10.16
C ASN A 301 -9.37 -6.31 -8.82
N ARG A 302 -10.40 -6.82 -8.13
CA ARG A 302 -10.23 -7.57 -6.87
C ARG A 302 -9.50 -8.89 -7.10
N ILE A 303 -9.91 -9.64 -8.13
CA ILE A 303 -9.29 -10.92 -8.54
C ILE A 303 -7.82 -10.65 -8.93
N TYR A 304 -7.58 -9.66 -9.78
CA TYR A 304 -6.23 -9.29 -10.24
C TYR A 304 -5.32 -8.92 -9.06
N SER A 305 -5.80 -8.10 -8.14
CA SER A 305 -5.05 -7.73 -6.93
C SER A 305 -4.72 -8.93 -6.03
N TRP A 306 -5.59 -9.95 -5.96
CA TRP A 306 -5.29 -11.18 -5.25
C TRP A 306 -4.21 -11.99 -5.98
N ILE A 307 -4.34 -12.17 -7.30
CA ILE A 307 -3.36 -12.86 -8.15
C ILE A 307 -1.97 -12.22 -7.99
N GLU A 308 -1.85 -10.90 -8.12
CA GLU A 308 -0.59 -10.18 -7.93
C GLU A 308 0.02 -10.44 -6.55
N SER A 309 -0.80 -10.44 -5.50
CA SER A 309 -0.33 -10.68 -4.14
C SER A 309 0.21 -12.10 -3.95
N VAL A 310 -0.40 -13.11 -4.57
CA VAL A 310 0.08 -14.50 -4.55
C VAL A 310 1.43 -14.61 -5.26
N PHE A 311 1.54 -14.08 -6.48
CA PHE A 311 2.81 -14.09 -7.22
C PHE A 311 3.93 -13.37 -6.49
N ALA A 312 3.65 -12.18 -5.93
CA ALA A 312 4.61 -11.43 -5.16
C ALA A 312 5.10 -12.19 -3.92
N PHE A 313 4.18 -12.80 -3.18
CA PHE A 313 4.49 -13.59 -1.99
C PHE A 313 5.36 -14.81 -2.32
N VAL A 314 4.94 -15.64 -3.28
CA VAL A 314 5.69 -16.85 -3.68
C VAL A 314 7.07 -16.48 -4.21
N THR A 315 7.18 -15.39 -4.97
CA THR A 315 8.47 -14.89 -5.47
C THR A 315 9.37 -14.42 -4.33
N SER A 316 8.82 -13.71 -3.34
CA SER A 316 9.56 -13.25 -2.16
C SER A 316 10.07 -14.43 -1.32
N GLU A 317 9.22 -15.45 -1.08
CA GLU A 317 9.63 -16.66 -0.36
C GLU A 317 10.78 -17.37 -1.07
N ALA A 318 10.70 -17.51 -2.40
CA ALA A 318 11.76 -18.15 -3.16
C ALA A 318 13.08 -17.36 -3.17
N ILE A 319 13.02 -16.02 -3.32
CA ILE A 319 14.20 -15.17 -3.49
C ILE A 319 14.82 -14.78 -2.14
N SER A 320 13.98 -14.34 -1.17
CA SER A 320 14.48 -13.78 0.09
C SER A 320 14.70 -14.84 1.18
N HIS A 321 13.94 -15.93 1.13
CA HIS A 321 14.01 -17.01 2.14
C HIS A 321 14.54 -18.33 1.57
N GLY A 322 14.86 -18.41 0.28
CA GLY A 322 15.40 -19.60 -0.37
C GLY A 322 14.42 -20.79 -0.38
N VAL A 323 13.13 -20.56 -0.25
CA VAL A 323 12.12 -21.61 -0.27
C VAL A 323 12.01 -22.22 -1.66
N SER A 324 12.15 -23.54 -1.76
CA SER A 324 11.94 -24.25 -3.03
C SER A 324 10.45 -24.28 -3.37
N VAL A 325 10.11 -23.74 -4.54
CA VAL A 325 8.73 -23.72 -5.06
C VAL A 325 8.59 -24.81 -6.10
N PRO A 326 7.76 -25.85 -5.88
CA PRO A 326 7.59 -26.97 -6.82
C PRO A 326 7.20 -26.46 -8.23
N GLY A 327 7.92 -26.92 -9.25
CA GLY A 327 7.71 -26.52 -10.65
C GLY A 327 8.29 -25.16 -11.05
N TYR A 328 9.00 -24.45 -10.15
CA TYR A 328 9.60 -23.12 -10.40
C TYR A 328 11.06 -23.09 -9.95
N LYS A 329 11.84 -22.21 -10.58
CA LYS A 329 13.22 -21.92 -10.20
C LYS A 329 13.49 -20.41 -10.23
N VAL A 330 14.45 -19.98 -9.43
CA VAL A 330 14.94 -18.59 -9.44
C VAL A 330 16.04 -18.45 -10.49
N VAL A 331 15.94 -17.44 -11.32
CA VAL A 331 16.91 -17.12 -12.37
C VAL A 331 17.19 -15.60 -12.38
N GLU A 332 18.35 -15.22 -12.96
CA GLU A 332 18.57 -13.81 -13.26
C GLU A 332 17.60 -13.31 -14.33
N GLY A 333 16.92 -12.21 -14.03
CA GLY A 333 16.06 -11.51 -14.99
C GLY A 333 16.86 -10.99 -16.19
N ARG A 334 16.15 -10.61 -17.26
CA ARG A 334 16.78 -9.94 -18.39
C ARG A 334 17.26 -8.56 -17.96
N SER A 335 18.57 -8.32 -18.01
CA SER A 335 19.17 -7.02 -17.74
C SER A 335 19.43 -6.27 -19.05
N LYS A 336 19.40 -4.94 -19.00
CA LYS A 336 19.78 -4.06 -20.11
C LYS A 336 21.19 -3.51 -19.88
N ARG A 337 21.95 -3.33 -20.95
CA ARG A 337 23.22 -2.59 -20.89
C ARG A 337 22.95 -1.14 -20.52
N ILE A 338 23.73 -0.61 -19.62
CA ILE A 338 23.67 0.79 -19.18
C ILE A 338 25.05 1.42 -19.32
N PHE A 339 25.11 2.74 -19.43
CA PHE A 339 26.37 3.46 -19.31
C PHE A 339 26.79 3.51 -17.84
N THR A 340 28.08 3.18 -17.59
CA THR A 340 28.65 3.26 -16.23
C THR A 340 28.97 4.71 -15.85
N ASP A 341 29.36 5.52 -16.82
CA ASP A 341 29.57 6.95 -16.67
C ASP A 341 29.00 7.71 -17.89
N PRO A 342 27.73 8.18 -17.78
CA PRO A 342 27.10 8.94 -18.87
C PRO A 342 27.83 10.23 -19.25
N ARG A 343 28.54 10.90 -18.31
CA ARG A 343 29.28 12.14 -18.59
C ARG A 343 30.50 11.85 -19.44
N ALA A 344 31.33 10.87 -19.07
CA ALA A 344 32.45 10.44 -19.84
C ALA A 344 32.06 9.97 -21.26
N VAL A 345 30.91 9.28 -21.39
CA VAL A 345 30.36 8.88 -22.69
C VAL A 345 30.03 10.09 -23.57
N VAL A 346 29.41 11.12 -23.01
CA VAL A 346 29.12 12.36 -23.76
C VAL A 346 30.39 13.05 -24.19
N ASP A 347 31.37 13.22 -23.30
CA ASP A 347 32.64 13.89 -23.61
C ASP A 347 33.41 13.19 -24.74
N ILE A 348 33.51 11.87 -24.68
CA ILE A 348 34.14 11.06 -25.72
C ILE A 348 33.40 11.17 -27.06
N ALA A 349 32.05 11.12 -27.01
CA ALA A 349 31.25 11.22 -28.24
C ALA A 349 31.41 12.60 -28.89
N VAL A 350 31.39 13.69 -28.13
CA VAL A 350 31.60 15.06 -28.60
C VAL A 350 33.01 15.23 -29.21
N GLN A 351 34.06 14.73 -28.56
CA GLN A 351 35.45 14.76 -29.09
C GLN A 351 35.59 14.02 -30.42
N ASN A 352 34.75 13.03 -30.68
CA ASN A 352 34.73 12.27 -31.93
C ASN A 352 33.67 12.78 -32.95
N GLY A 353 33.14 14.00 -32.76
CA GLY A 353 32.31 14.72 -33.74
C GLY A 353 30.81 14.40 -33.65
N TYR A 354 30.36 13.73 -32.59
CA TYR A 354 28.92 13.45 -32.35
C TYR A 354 28.34 14.51 -31.44
N THR A 355 27.50 15.41 -31.96
CA THR A 355 27.00 16.58 -31.22
C THR A 355 25.51 16.50 -30.85
N ASP A 356 24.74 15.67 -31.55
CA ASP A 356 23.28 15.52 -31.28
C ASP A 356 22.99 14.33 -30.37
N LEU A 357 23.39 14.46 -29.09
CA LEU A 357 23.34 13.38 -28.11
C LEU A 357 22.12 13.43 -27.18
N TYR A 358 21.36 14.52 -27.25
CA TYR A 358 20.23 14.74 -26.36
C TYR A 358 18.92 14.93 -27.12
N LYS A 359 17.91 14.15 -26.75
CA LYS A 359 16.51 14.42 -27.05
C LYS A 359 15.81 14.75 -25.74
N GLN A 360 15.94 15.90 -25.16
CA GLN A 360 15.54 16.19 -23.78
C GLN A 360 16.14 15.21 -22.72
N GLN A 361 16.61 14.06 -23.13
CA GLN A 361 17.37 13.06 -22.38
C GLN A 361 18.48 12.51 -23.30
N LEU A 362 19.57 12.00 -22.70
CA LEU A 362 20.61 11.28 -23.45
C LEU A 362 19.97 10.16 -24.27
N ILE A 363 20.28 10.08 -25.57
CA ILE A 363 19.75 9.01 -26.43
C ILE A 363 20.16 7.64 -25.90
N THR A 364 19.34 6.62 -26.18
CA THR A 364 19.55 5.27 -25.66
C THR A 364 20.81 4.63 -26.24
N LEU A 365 21.35 3.65 -25.51
CA LEU A 365 22.50 2.87 -25.93
C LEU A 365 22.34 2.27 -27.35
N THR A 366 21.15 1.79 -27.68
CA THR A 366 20.79 1.25 -28.99
C THR A 366 20.80 2.34 -30.09
N GLU A 367 20.36 3.54 -29.75
CA GLU A 367 20.40 4.68 -30.69
C GLU A 367 21.84 5.13 -30.93
N PHE A 368 22.71 5.12 -29.91
CA PHE A 368 24.14 5.35 -30.06
C PHE A 368 24.80 4.29 -31.00
N GLU A 369 24.52 3.00 -30.78
CA GLU A 369 25.01 1.94 -31.63
C GLU A 369 24.60 2.12 -33.10
N LYS A 370 23.36 2.55 -33.36
CA LYS A 370 22.87 2.84 -34.71
C LYS A 370 23.55 4.06 -35.34
N MET A 371 23.78 5.11 -34.54
CA MET A 371 24.38 6.36 -35.01
C MET A 371 25.87 6.21 -35.35
N MET A 372 26.63 5.51 -34.50
CA MET A 372 28.10 5.37 -34.64
C MET A 372 28.53 4.12 -35.42
N GLY A 373 27.64 3.14 -35.53
CA GLY A 373 27.97 1.79 -35.96
C GLY A 373 28.59 0.95 -34.85
N LYS A 374 28.19 -0.31 -34.74
CA LYS A 374 28.55 -1.21 -33.63
C LYS A 374 30.04 -1.33 -33.34
N LYS A 375 30.87 -1.32 -34.39
CA LYS A 375 32.33 -1.44 -34.25
C LYS A 375 32.91 -0.19 -33.57
N ARG A 376 32.57 1.00 -34.08
CA ARG A 376 33.05 2.27 -33.57
C ARG A 376 32.51 2.55 -32.16
N PHE A 377 31.28 2.16 -31.91
CA PHE A 377 30.67 2.25 -30.58
C PHE A 377 31.47 1.43 -29.55
N ASN A 378 31.78 0.17 -29.84
CA ASN A 378 32.54 -0.68 -28.91
C ASN A 378 33.98 -0.18 -28.71
N GLU A 379 34.64 0.37 -29.75
CA GLU A 379 35.98 0.91 -29.64
C GLU A 379 36.05 2.16 -28.74
N LEU A 380 35.05 3.03 -28.78
CA LEU A 380 35.04 4.30 -28.04
C LEU A 380 34.34 4.27 -26.71
N LEU A 381 33.25 3.50 -26.61
CA LEU A 381 32.29 3.54 -25.47
C LEU A 381 32.13 2.19 -24.80
N GLY A 382 32.75 1.12 -25.31
CA GLY A 382 32.59 -0.24 -24.77
C GLY A 382 32.97 -0.35 -23.29
N GLU A 383 34.01 0.37 -22.85
CA GLU A 383 34.46 0.38 -21.45
C GLU A 383 33.43 1.01 -20.48
N TYR A 384 32.54 1.87 -21.01
CA TYR A 384 31.48 2.54 -20.24
C TYR A 384 30.15 1.80 -20.32
N VAL A 385 30.10 0.61 -20.92
CA VAL A 385 28.90 -0.21 -21.05
C VAL A 385 29.04 -1.44 -20.17
N THR A 386 28.15 -1.57 -19.20
CA THR A 386 28.05 -2.79 -18.39
C THR A 386 26.66 -3.41 -18.53
N LYS A 387 26.60 -4.69 -18.31
CA LYS A 387 25.33 -5.42 -18.16
C LYS A 387 25.22 -5.85 -16.71
N PRO A 388 24.56 -5.05 -15.85
CA PRO A 388 24.39 -5.42 -14.46
C PRO A 388 23.61 -6.74 -14.35
N PRO A 389 23.79 -7.51 -13.23
CA PRO A 389 22.98 -8.68 -12.98
C PRO A 389 21.50 -8.32 -13.06
N GLY A 390 20.71 -9.20 -13.66
CA GLY A 390 19.27 -9.03 -13.76
C GLY A 390 18.61 -9.20 -12.41
N LYS A 391 17.44 -8.57 -12.20
CA LYS A 391 16.62 -8.82 -11.03
C LYS A 391 16.28 -10.30 -10.96
N LEU A 392 16.48 -10.92 -9.79
CA LEU A 392 16.07 -12.29 -9.54
C LEU A 392 14.57 -12.46 -9.82
N THR A 393 14.22 -13.52 -10.52
CA THR A 393 12.84 -13.75 -10.98
C THR A 393 12.51 -15.22 -10.86
N LEU A 394 11.35 -15.53 -10.29
CA LEU A 394 10.82 -16.89 -10.25
C LEU A 394 10.16 -17.21 -11.60
N VAL A 395 10.54 -18.32 -12.20
CA VAL A 395 10.02 -18.78 -13.48
C VAL A 395 9.71 -20.29 -13.43
N PRO A 396 8.87 -20.84 -14.34
CA PRO A 396 8.66 -22.27 -14.46
C PRO A 396 9.97 -23.04 -14.62
N GLU A 397 10.01 -24.28 -14.20
CA GLU A 397 11.21 -25.10 -14.19
C GLU A 397 11.77 -25.39 -15.59
N ASP A 398 10.93 -25.39 -16.60
CA ASP A 398 11.25 -25.58 -18.02
C ASP A 398 11.82 -24.31 -18.70
N ASP A 399 11.91 -23.17 -18.00
CA ASP A 399 12.54 -21.96 -18.54
C ASP A 399 14.03 -22.25 -18.87
N PRO A 400 14.54 -21.84 -20.04
CA PRO A 400 15.90 -22.18 -20.50
C PRO A 400 17.02 -21.50 -19.71
N ARG A 401 16.73 -20.54 -18.83
CA ARG A 401 17.76 -19.83 -18.04
C ARG A 401 18.30 -20.73 -16.91
N PRO A 402 19.59 -20.65 -16.58
CA PRO A 402 20.15 -21.42 -15.48
C PRO A 402 19.60 -20.95 -14.14
N PRO A 403 19.38 -21.85 -13.18
CA PRO A 403 19.00 -21.48 -11.83
C PRO A 403 20.11 -20.70 -11.13
N VAL A 404 19.72 -19.75 -10.27
CA VAL A 404 20.64 -19.00 -9.40
C VAL A 404 20.66 -19.66 -8.04
N ASP A 405 21.84 -19.98 -7.51
CA ASP A 405 22.00 -20.44 -6.13
C ASP A 405 21.88 -19.23 -5.19
N ILE A 406 20.76 -19.17 -4.46
CA ILE A 406 20.44 -18.06 -3.54
C ILE A 406 21.02 -18.34 -2.15
N MET A 407 21.29 -19.60 -1.83
CA MET A 407 21.72 -19.98 -0.48
C MET A 407 23.19 -19.73 -0.22
N GLY A 408 24.02 -19.46 -1.26
CA GLY A 408 25.45 -19.25 -1.13
C GLY A 408 26.14 -20.44 -0.46
N ASN A 409 27.36 -20.77 -0.84
CA ASN A 409 28.12 -21.77 -0.10
C ASN A 409 28.72 -21.08 1.15
N PRO A 410 28.26 -21.36 2.40
CA PRO A 410 28.74 -20.68 3.60
C PRO A 410 30.28 -20.77 3.77
N GLU A 411 30.92 -21.75 3.14
CA GLU A 411 32.38 -21.94 3.16
C GLU A 411 33.13 -20.90 2.30
N GLN A 412 32.48 -20.19 1.38
CA GLN A 412 33.13 -19.17 0.53
C GLN A 412 33.03 -17.75 1.09
N ASP A 413 32.12 -17.50 2.03
CA ASP A 413 31.94 -16.19 2.64
C ASP A 413 32.82 -15.93 3.88
N PHE A 414 33.51 -16.95 4.38
CA PHE A 414 34.45 -16.80 5.49
C PHE A 414 35.89 -16.79 4.97
N THR A 415 36.46 -15.61 4.81
CA THR A 415 37.92 -15.45 4.66
C THR A 415 38.56 -15.83 5.99
N ILE A 416 39.24 -16.97 6.04
CA ILE A 416 40.05 -17.39 7.21
C ILE A 416 41.14 -16.33 7.38
N LEU A 417 41.03 -15.48 8.39
CA LEU A 417 42.11 -14.58 8.78
C LEU A 417 43.28 -15.45 9.31
N PRO A 418 44.52 -15.22 8.82
CA PRO A 418 45.67 -15.97 9.35
C PRO A 418 45.84 -15.67 10.85
N VAL A 419 45.98 -16.73 11.63
CA VAL A 419 46.31 -16.63 13.06
C VAL A 419 47.69 -16.00 13.18
N PRO A 420 47.89 -14.91 13.95
CA PRO A 420 49.22 -14.37 14.18
C PRO A 420 50.08 -15.43 14.88
N GLU A 421 51.27 -15.75 14.29
CA GLU A 421 52.26 -16.56 14.96
C GLU A 421 52.75 -15.80 16.19
N GLU A 422 52.57 -16.38 17.36
CA GLU A 422 53.15 -15.92 18.61
C GLU A 422 54.69 -16.06 18.53
N THR A 423 55.39 -14.93 18.59
CA THR A 423 56.81 -14.84 18.83
C THR A 423 57.10 -14.59 20.31
#